data_822fcd27313fab4a1429b6ec812b08ae
#
_entry.id   822fcd27313fab4a1429b6ec812b08ae
#
_cell.length_a   1.000
_cell.length_b   1.000
_cell.length_c   1.000
_cell.angle_alpha   90.00
_cell.angle_beta   90.00
_cell.angle_gamma   90.00
#
_symmetry.space_group_name_H-M   'P 1'
#
loop_
_entity.id
_entity.type
_entity.pdbx_description
1 polymer ?
#
loop_
_entity_poly.entity_id
_entity_poly.type
_entity_poly.pdbx_seq_one_letter_code
_entity_poly.pdbx_strand_id
1 'polypeptide(L)'
;FFGMLYAEKWRGIVAKRFQRVVVGDDGKPEVVGEVGDKDQKIVDDEWNELTIIAVGNRQIHQVNGVTTMDLTDNHPEAKRKGILALQLHAGKPMTVEFKDIRLRHLKGEDAKAAIDSVTEKAGNTATPIDRIKVAKGFKAELLYSVPGDTQGSWVNLCTDNKGRLLVSDQFGGLYRITPPAAGETLGAADIQSVPADIRAVNGMVWAFDALYVAVNDYERKMTSGLYRITDSDGDDQLDKVECLRQMEAKGDHGVHAVVPSPDGKSLFLITGNNTTPTELAETSQVPQVWGEDHLLPSMPDGRGHNRARLAPGGIIYKVDPDGKNFEAYANGFRNIFDAAFNRDGELFTYDADMEYDFNVPWYRPTRICQVTSGAEFGWRNGAGKRPTFYADNLPPVLDIGPGSPTGVTFGYGAKFPAKYQNALYALDWSWGKLYAIHLKLDPNSSSYTATKEEFVTGAP
;
A
#
# COMPACT_ATOMS: atom_id res chain seq x y z
N PHE A 1 -19.09 19.21 -13.33
CA PHE A 1 -18.35 20.32 -12.67
C PHE A 1 -18.74 20.55 -11.20
N PHE A 2 -19.83 19.97 -10.69
CA PHE A 2 -20.29 20.15 -9.32
C PHE A 2 -19.27 19.63 -8.30
N GLY A 3 -18.91 20.45 -7.30
CA GLY A 3 -17.91 20.11 -6.28
C GLY A 3 -16.44 20.32 -6.68
N MET A 4 -16.14 20.96 -7.81
CA MET A 4 -14.80 21.40 -8.22
C MET A 4 -14.68 22.92 -8.16
N LEU A 5 -13.46 23.47 -8.30
CA LEU A 5 -13.22 24.91 -8.40
C LEU A 5 -12.71 25.28 -9.78
N TYR A 6 -13.41 26.24 -10.40
CA TYR A 6 -13.06 26.83 -11.68
C TYR A 6 -12.93 28.34 -11.56
N ALA A 7 -11.78 28.89 -11.94
CA ALA A 7 -11.51 30.32 -11.95
C ALA A 7 -11.66 30.86 -13.40
N GLU A 8 -12.88 31.27 -13.73
CA GLU A 8 -13.19 31.77 -15.07
C GLU A 8 -12.37 33.01 -15.43
N LYS A 9 -11.89 33.07 -16.67
CA LYS A 9 -11.07 34.16 -17.23
C LYS A 9 -9.73 34.40 -16.50
N TRP A 10 -9.28 33.48 -15.66
CA TRP A 10 -8.00 33.59 -14.98
C TRP A 10 -7.18 32.30 -15.05
N ARG A 11 -7.46 31.29 -14.18
CA ARG A 11 -6.65 30.06 -14.08
C ARG A 11 -7.34 28.81 -14.63
N GLY A 12 -8.60 28.93 -15.07
CA GLY A 12 -9.36 27.76 -15.50
C GLY A 12 -9.69 26.82 -14.35
N ILE A 13 -9.51 25.53 -14.53
CA ILE A 13 -9.71 24.53 -13.46
C ILE A 13 -8.55 24.65 -12.46
N VAL A 14 -8.86 25.11 -11.25
CA VAL A 14 -7.89 25.25 -10.16
C VAL A 14 -7.79 23.96 -9.36
N ALA A 15 -8.94 23.32 -9.04
CA ALA A 15 -8.99 22.04 -8.37
C ALA A 15 -10.14 21.20 -8.92
N LYS A 16 -9.83 19.97 -9.31
CA LYS A 16 -10.85 18.97 -9.70
C LYS A 16 -11.45 18.32 -8.45
N ARG A 17 -12.51 17.56 -8.63
CA ARG A 17 -13.07 16.77 -7.53
C ARG A 17 -12.03 15.81 -6.96
N PHE A 18 -12.10 15.66 -5.65
CA PHE A 18 -11.26 14.78 -4.83
C PHE A 18 -9.77 15.13 -4.85
N GLN A 19 -9.45 16.40 -5.15
CA GLN A 19 -8.08 16.89 -5.08
C GLN A 19 -7.87 17.84 -3.89
N ARG A 20 -6.72 17.68 -3.24
CA ARG A 20 -6.11 18.71 -2.41
C ARG A 20 -5.08 19.45 -3.28
N VAL A 21 -5.20 20.76 -3.36
CA VAL A 21 -4.40 21.60 -4.26
C VAL A 21 -3.80 22.76 -3.49
N VAL A 22 -2.54 23.03 -3.75
CA VAL A 22 -1.87 24.25 -3.29
C VAL A 22 -1.51 25.08 -4.52
N VAL A 23 -1.78 26.37 -4.44
CA VAL A 23 -1.33 27.36 -5.43
C VAL A 23 -0.25 28.20 -4.78
N GLY A 24 0.97 28.17 -5.34
CA GLY A 24 2.11 28.96 -4.92
C GLY A 24 2.11 30.38 -5.48
N ASP A 25 3.21 31.08 -5.24
CA ASP A 25 3.41 32.47 -5.71
C ASP A 25 3.43 32.60 -7.24
N ASP A 26 3.77 31.52 -7.96
CA ASP A 26 3.74 31.47 -9.43
C ASP A 26 2.32 31.33 -10.02
N GLY A 27 1.31 31.17 -9.17
CA GLY A 27 -0.09 31.05 -9.56
C GLY A 27 -0.48 29.71 -10.18
N LYS A 28 0.40 28.72 -10.20
CA LYS A 28 0.10 27.39 -10.74
C LYS A 28 -0.49 26.47 -9.66
N PRO A 29 -1.59 25.76 -9.97
CA PRO A 29 -2.14 24.76 -9.08
C PRO A 29 -1.26 23.50 -9.09
N GLU A 30 -0.85 23.05 -7.91
CA GLU A 30 -0.16 21.80 -7.66
C GLU A 30 -1.09 20.87 -6.87
N VAL A 31 -1.28 19.63 -7.33
CA VAL A 31 -2.03 18.61 -6.62
C VAL A 31 -1.12 17.98 -5.59
N VAL A 32 -1.37 18.26 -4.31
CA VAL A 32 -0.56 17.78 -3.19
C VAL A 32 -1.18 16.58 -2.46
N GLY A 33 -2.37 16.15 -2.86
CA GLY A 33 -3.04 15.00 -2.26
C GLY A 33 -4.45 14.82 -2.77
N GLU A 34 -5.12 13.83 -2.21
CA GLU A 34 -6.52 13.51 -2.47
C GLU A 34 -7.38 13.81 -1.24
N VAL A 35 -8.69 14.01 -1.46
CA VAL A 35 -9.66 14.25 -0.39
C VAL A 35 -10.97 13.52 -0.68
N GLY A 36 -11.68 13.15 0.37
CA GLY A 36 -13.02 12.58 0.30
C GLY A 36 -13.08 11.16 -0.27
N ASP A 37 -14.28 10.77 -0.67
CA ASP A 37 -14.57 9.44 -1.21
C ASP A 37 -14.88 9.55 -2.71
N LYS A 38 -14.06 8.96 -3.58
CA LYS A 38 -14.21 8.99 -5.04
C LYS A 38 -15.45 8.24 -5.53
N ASP A 39 -15.94 7.31 -4.73
CA ASP A 39 -17.13 6.51 -5.04
C ASP A 39 -18.43 7.24 -4.69
N GLN A 40 -18.32 8.43 -4.06
CA GLN A 40 -19.49 9.26 -3.80
C GLN A 40 -20.21 9.63 -5.08
N LYS A 41 -21.46 9.21 -5.20
CA LYS A 41 -22.33 9.56 -6.31
C LYS A 41 -23.03 10.91 -6.03
N ILE A 42 -22.95 11.81 -6.99
CA ILE A 42 -23.91 12.90 -7.10
C ILE A 42 -25.15 12.26 -7.72
N VAL A 43 -26.29 12.43 -7.07
CA VAL A 43 -27.54 11.87 -7.56
C VAL A 43 -28.14 12.88 -8.52
N ASP A 44 -28.22 12.52 -9.81
CA ASP A 44 -28.90 13.32 -10.82
C ASP A 44 -30.43 13.30 -10.55
N ASP A 45 -31.10 14.41 -10.82
CA ASP A 45 -32.54 14.62 -10.61
C ASP A 45 -32.99 14.55 -9.12
N GLU A 46 -32.05 14.62 -8.17
CA GLU A 46 -32.33 14.74 -6.73
C GLU A 46 -31.63 15.94 -6.10
N TRP A 47 -32.04 16.30 -4.86
CA TRP A 47 -31.39 17.36 -4.12
C TRP A 47 -30.02 16.89 -3.58
N ASN A 48 -29.00 17.67 -3.89
CA ASN A 48 -27.67 17.50 -3.32
C ASN A 48 -27.33 18.71 -2.45
N GLU A 49 -26.73 18.48 -1.28
CA GLU A 49 -26.23 19.55 -0.42
C GLU A 49 -24.82 19.97 -0.82
N LEU A 50 -24.62 21.27 -1.06
CA LEU A 50 -23.29 21.85 -1.28
C LEU A 50 -22.91 22.75 -0.11
N THR A 51 -21.83 22.39 0.60
CA THR A 51 -21.21 23.24 1.63
C THR A 51 -19.90 23.79 1.10
N ILE A 52 -19.71 25.11 1.23
CA ILE A 52 -18.46 25.80 0.90
C ILE A 52 -17.92 26.44 2.18
N ILE A 53 -16.72 26.07 2.59
CA ILE A 53 -15.99 26.66 3.73
C ILE A 53 -14.85 27.46 3.16
N ALA A 54 -14.80 28.77 3.45
CA ALA A 54 -13.73 29.66 3.00
C ALA A 54 -13.17 30.42 4.19
N VAL A 55 -11.89 30.18 4.53
CA VAL A 55 -11.20 30.81 5.65
C VAL A 55 -9.79 31.23 5.21
N GLY A 56 -9.51 32.52 5.25
CA GLY A 56 -8.21 33.06 4.83
C GLY A 56 -7.87 32.71 3.37
N ASN A 57 -6.84 31.93 3.18
CA ASN A 57 -6.37 31.44 1.86
C ASN A 57 -6.85 30.01 1.53
N ARG A 58 -7.66 29.39 2.39
CA ARG A 58 -8.17 28.03 2.21
C ARG A 58 -9.64 28.01 1.85
N GLN A 59 -9.99 27.16 0.89
CA GLN A 59 -11.37 26.94 0.44
C GLN A 59 -11.63 25.45 0.30
N ILE A 60 -12.70 24.97 0.93
CA ILE A 60 -13.09 23.56 0.94
C ILE A 60 -14.52 23.45 0.42
N HIS A 61 -14.75 22.50 -0.48
CA HIS A 61 -16.09 22.15 -0.94
C HIS A 61 -16.47 20.77 -0.43
N GLN A 62 -17.71 20.64 0.03
CA GLN A 62 -18.32 19.35 0.37
C GLN A 62 -19.61 19.17 -0.42
N VAL A 63 -19.85 17.95 -0.88
CA VAL A 63 -21.13 17.55 -1.48
C VAL A 63 -21.68 16.40 -0.65
N ASN A 64 -22.91 16.56 -0.17
CA ASN A 64 -23.57 15.59 0.71
C ASN A 64 -22.70 15.19 1.92
N GLY A 65 -22.02 16.19 2.51
CA GLY A 65 -21.13 16.00 3.67
C GLY A 65 -19.75 15.42 3.37
N VAL A 66 -19.45 15.02 2.13
CA VAL A 66 -18.14 14.50 1.74
C VAL A 66 -17.30 15.61 1.09
N THR A 67 -16.06 15.75 1.53
CA THR A 67 -15.12 16.74 0.97
C THR A 67 -14.80 16.38 -0.49
N THR A 68 -15.10 17.30 -1.39
CA THR A 68 -14.85 17.11 -2.83
C THR A 68 -13.70 17.94 -3.35
N MET A 69 -13.22 18.93 -2.58
CA MET A 69 -12.10 19.77 -2.97
C MET A 69 -11.55 20.51 -1.74
N ASP A 70 -10.23 20.61 -1.64
CA ASP A 70 -9.51 21.35 -0.61
C ASP A 70 -8.38 22.16 -1.27
N LEU A 71 -8.55 23.49 -1.29
CA LEU A 71 -7.61 24.41 -1.92
C LEU A 71 -6.97 25.32 -0.90
N THR A 72 -5.63 25.45 -0.95
CA THR A 72 -4.89 26.53 -0.31
C THR A 72 -4.28 27.40 -1.39
N ASP A 73 -4.75 28.64 -1.53
CA ASP A 73 -4.25 29.60 -2.54
C ASP A 73 -3.37 30.66 -1.89
N ASN A 74 -2.05 30.49 -2.05
CA ASN A 74 -1.04 31.40 -1.51
C ASN A 74 -0.69 32.55 -2.46
N HIS A 75 -1.25 32.56 -3.69
CA HIS A 75 -0.91 33.60 -4.65
C HIS A 75 -1.28 35.00 -4.16
N PRO A 76 -0.39 36.02 -4.32
CA PRO A 76 -0.63 37.37 -3.83
C PRO A 76 -1.90 38.05 -4.37
N GLU A 77 -2.29 37.73 -5.61
CA GLU A 77 -3.48 38.26 -6.26
C GLU A 77 -4.74 37.44 -6.01
N ALA A 78 -4.70 36.39 -5.18
CA ALA A 78 -5.85 35.58 -4.85
C ALA A 78 -6.97 36.43 -4.25
N LYS A 79 -8.18 36.31 -4.78
CA LYS A 79 -9.31 37.16 -4.35
C LYS A 79 -9.80 36.71 -2.98
N ARG A 80 -9.76 37.60 -2.01
CA ARG A 80 -10.22 37.39 -0.62
C ARG A 80 -11.55 38.07 -0.33
N LYS A 81 -12.09 38.84 -1.28
CA LYS A 81 -13.33 39.56 -1.18
C LYS A 81 -14.05 39.52 -2.52
N GLY A 82 -15.37 39.42 -2.49
CA GLY A 82 -16.23 39.39 -3.68
C GLY A 82 -17.69 39.28 -3.32
N ILE A 83 -18.53 39.03 -4.30
CA ILE A 83 -19.95 38.75 -4.16
C ILE A 83 -20.18 37.25 -4.19
N LEU A 84 -21.23 36.81 -3.54
CA LEU A 84 -21.78 35.46 -3.71
C LEU A 84 -22.92 35.56 -4.73
N ALA A 85 -22.86 34.69 -5.74
CA ALA A 85 -23.87 34.65 -6.80
C ALA A 85 -24.12 33.21 -7.26
N LEU A 86 -25.36 32.94 -7.70
CA LEU A 86 -25.71 31.71 -8.38
C LEU A 86 -25.45 31.92 -9.88
N GLN A 87 -24.72 30.98 -10.47
CA GLN A 87 -24.32 31.10 -11.90
C GLN A 87 -25.32 30.42 -12.82
N LEU A 88 -25.67 31.11 -13.88
CA LEU A 88 -26.25 30.53 -15.09
C LEU A 88 -25.15 30.37 -16.14
N HIS A 89 -24.95 29.15 -16.62
CA HIS A 89 -23.92 28.85 -17.60
C HIS A 89 -24.53 28.65 -19.00
N ALA A 90 -23.88 29.19 -20.01
CA ALA A 90 -24.26 28.93 -21.40
C ALA A 90 -24.01 27.46 -21.76
N GLY A 91 -24.99 26.81 -22.40
CA GLY A 91 -24.89 25.39 -22.74
C GLY A 91 -26.21 24.86 -23.32
N LYS A 92 -26.38 23.54 -23.29
CA LYS A 92 -27.67 22.92 -23.63
C LYS A 92 -28.71 23.39 -22.62
N PRO A 93 -30.00 23.51 -23.04
CA PRO A 93 -31.08 23.84 -22.10
C PRO A 93 -31.03 22.92 -20.88
N MET A 94 -31.02 23.52 -19.69
CA MET A 94 -31.03 22.81 -18.41
C MET A 94 -31.82 23.62 -17.38
N THR A 95 -32.40 22.95 -16.42
CA THR A 95 -32.99 23.55 -15.22
C THR A 95 -32.09 23.25 -14.03
N VAL A 96 -31.74 24.29 -13.29
CA VAL A 96 -30.98 24.15 -12.01
C VAL A 96 -31.80 24.86 -10.96
N GLU A 97 -32.10 24.16 -9.88
CA GLU A 97 -32.86 24.67 -8.76
C GLU A 97 -31.99 24.79 -7.52
N PHE A 98 -32.20 25.84 -6.74
CA PHE A 98 -31.53 26.10 -5.49
C PHE A 98 -32.54 26.32 -4.37
N LYS A 99 -32.32 25.73 -3.20
CA LYS A 99 -33.13 25.95 -2.01
C LYS A 99 -32.26 26.01 -0.76
N ASP A 100 -32.82 26.47 0.33
CA ASP A 100 -32.21 26.48 1.67
C ASP A 100 -30.81 27.13 1.72
N ILE A 101 -30.62 28.23 0.96
CA ILE A 101 -29.35 28.95 0.89
C ILE A 101 -29.08 29.63 2.24
N ARG A 102 -27.99 29.25 2.89
CA ARG A 102 -27.57 29.76 4.20
C ARG A 102 -26.16 30.30 4.14
N LEU A 103 -25.89 31.39 4.86
CA LEU A 103 -24.57 31.97 5.02
C LEU A 103 -24.24 32.10 6.51
N ARG A 104 -23.11 31.58 6.95
CA ARG A 104 -22.58 31.73 8.29
C ARG A 104 -21.25 32.47 8.25
N HIS A 105 -21.11 33.56 8.99
CA HIS A 105 -19.82 34.22 9.19
C HIS A 105 -19.03 33.50 10.26
N LEU A 106 -17.85 32.93 9.87
CA LEU A 106 -16.93 32.26 10.78
C LEU A 106 -15.93 33.27 11.32
N LYS A 107 -15.72 33.29 12.65
CA LYS A 107 -14.78 34.17 13.35
C LYS A 107 -13.94 33.40 14.36
N GLY A 108 -12.66 33.78 14.53
CA GLY A 108 -11.79 33.24 15.57
C GLY A 108 -11.77 31.69 15.60
N GLU A 109 -12.11 31.12 16.74
CA GLU A 109 -12.13 29.68 16.98
C GLU A 109 -13.15 28.94 16.11
N ASP A 110 -14.28 29.55 15.77
CA ASP A 110 -15.26 28.95 14.83
C ASP A 110 -14.67 28.71 13.45
N ALA A 111 -13.82 29.62 12.98
CA ALA A 111 -13.16 29.47 11.68
C ALA A 111 -12.13 28.33 11.71
N LYS A 112 -11.37 28.23 12.79
CA LYS A 112 -10.45 27.11 13.02
C LYS A 112 -11.21 25.80 13.13
N ALA A 113 -12.24 25.72 13.97
CA ALA A 113 -13.06 24.53 14.16
C ALA A 113 -13.72 24.05 12.84
N ALA A 114 -14.19 24.97 12.00
CA ALA A 114 -14.76 24.63 10.70
C ALA A 114 -13.73 24.00 9.73
N ILE A 115 -12.49 24.49 9.75
CA ILE A 115 -11.38 23.90 8.99
C ILE A 115 -10.98 22.54 9.60
N ASP A 116 -10.79 22.48 10.90
CA ASP A 116 -10.36 21.27 11.62
C ASP A 116 -11.40 20.15 11.46
N SER A 117 -12.70 20.44 11.58
CA SER A 117 -13.78 19.45 11.41
C SER A 117 -13.81 18.78 10.02
N VAL A 118 -13.27 19.45 9.02
CA VAL A 118 -13.18 18.91 7.65
C VAL A 118 -11.81 18.27 7.40
N THR A 119 -10.78 18.79 8.06
CA THR A 119 -9.40 18.27 7.94
C THR A 119 -9.22 17.00 8.75
N GLU A 120 -9.82 16.95 9.95
CA GLU A 120 -9.79 15.76 10.82
C GLU A 120 -10.52 14.54 10.21
N LYS A 121 -11.47 14.76 9.29
CA LYS A 121 -12.19 13.67 8.63
C LYS A 121 -11.42 13.00 7.48
N ALA A 122 -10.34 13.58 7.03
CA ALA A 122 -9.57 13.05 5.90
C ALA A 122 -8.13 12.71 6.31
N GLY A 123 -7.92 11.61 7.03
CA GLY A 123 -6.61 10.98 7.15
C GLY A 123 -5.95 10.94 8.54
N ASN A 124 -6.48 11.59 9.57
CA ASN A 124 -5.86 11.61 10.90
C ASN A 124 -6.61 10.79 11.96
N THR A 125 -7.67 10.09 11.57
CA THR A 125 -8.41 9.21 12.49
C THR A 125 -8.44 7.79 11.95
N ALA A 126 -8.14 6.83 12.81
CA ALA A 126 -8.25 5.41 12.48
C ALA A 126 -9.71 5.06 12.15
N THR A 127 -9.90 4.00 11.37
CA THR A 127 -11.22 3.43 11.11
C THR A 127 -11.95 3.17 12.42
N PRO A 128 -13.19 3.66 12.61
CA PRO A 128 -13.97 3.41 13.80
C PRO A 128 -14.12 1.91 14.07
N ILE A 129 -13.94 1.50 15.34
CA ILE A 129 -13.93 0.07 15.73
C ILE A 129 -15.25 -0.63 15.41
N ASP A 130 -16.37 0.07 15.45
CA ASP A 130 -17.72 -0.46 15.12
C ASP A 130 -17.86 -0.83 13.63
N ARG A 131 -16.98 -0.31 12.77
CA ARG A 131 -16.88 -0.72 11.36
C ARG A 131 -16.01 -1.95 11.15
N ILE A 132 -15.18 -2.33 12.13
CA ILE A 132 -14.28 -3.47 12.04
C ILE A 132 -14.97 -4.71 12.60
N LYS A 133 -15.14 -5.73 11.77
CA LYS A 133 -15.68 -7.02 12.17
C LYS A 133 -14.53 -8.01 12.34
N VAL A 134 -14.48 -8.71 13.45
CA VAL A 134 -13.46 -9.70 13.76
C VAL A 134 -14.09 -11.08 13.93
N ALA A 135 -13.30 -12.13 13.75
CA ALA A 135 -13.73 -13.51 13.95
C ALA A 135 -14.30 -13.72 15.37
N LYS A 136 -15.24 -14.66 15.51
CA LYS A 136 -15.89 -14.95 16.80
C LYS A 136 -14.87 -15.28 17.89
N GLY A 137 -14.96 -14.61 19.01
CA GLY A 137 -14.07 -14.77 20.17
C GLY A 137 -12.88 -13.84 20.18
N PHE A 138 -12.77 -12.93 19.20
CA PHE A 138 -11.77 -11.88 19.14
C PHE A 138 -12.39 -10.50 19.37
N LYS A 139 -11.55 -9.56 19.73
CA LYS A 139 -11.90 -8.15 19.95
C LYS A 139 -10.86 -7.28 19.25
N ALA A 140 -11.32 -6.23 18.57
CA ALA A 140 -10.46 -5.16 18.07
C ALA A 140 -10.41 -4.02 19.09
N GLU A 141 -9.23 -3.45 19.30
CA GLU A 141 -9.01 -2.28 20.14
C GLU A 141 -8.15 -1.27 19.38
N LEU A 142 -8.52 0.00 19.45
CA LEU A 142 -7.71 1.08 18.88
C LEU A 142 -6.63 1.48 19.87
N LEU A 143 -5.37 1.28 19.49
CA LEU A 143 -4.21 1.69 20.29
C LEU A 143 -3.75 3.10 19.95
N TYR A 144 -3.77 3.46 18.66
CA TYR A 144 -3.26 4.73 18.17
C TYR A 144 -3.88 5.10 16.83
N SER A 145 -4.22 6.36 16.64
CA SER A 145 -4.56 6.91 15.32
C SER A 145 -3.36 7.67 14.78
N VAL A 146 -2.76 7.15 13.71
CA VAL A 146 -1.58 7.76 13.09
C VAL A 146 -1.96 9.12 12.50
N PRO A 147 -1.32 10.24 12.93
CA PRO A 147 -1.56 11.54 12.33
C PRO A 147 -0.85 11.62 10.97
N GLY A 148 -1.62 11.46 9.89
CA GLY A 148 -1.09 11.38 8.53
C GLY A 148 -0.32 12.60 8.04
N ASP A 149 -0.57 13.77 8.63
CA ASP A 149 0.13 15.03 8.33
C ASP A 149 1.54 15.12 8.93
N THR A 150 1.82 14.40 10.01
CA THR A 150 3.11 14.46 10.71
C THR A 150 3.88 13.14 10.76
N GLN A 151 3.17 12.00 10.66
CA GLN A 151 3.75 10.67 10.72
C GLN A 151 3.48 9.82 9.47
N GLY A 152 2.79 10.39 8.48
CA GLY A 152 2.50 9.77 7.19
C GLY A 152 1.56 8.57 7.26
N SER A 153 1.78 7.61 6.40
CA SER A 153 0.99 6.38 6.28
C SER A 153 1.86 5.18 6.65
N TRP A 154 1.59 4.55 7.78
CA TRP A 154 2.36 3.38 8.19
C TRP A 154 1.98 2.13 7.40
N VAL A 155 2.94 1.58 6.70
CA VAL A 155 2.73 0.48 5.74
C VAL A 155 3.42 -0.83 6.09
N ASN A 156 4.34 -0.82 7.04
CA ASN A 156 5.00 -2.03 7.49
C ASN A 156 5.32 -1.97 9.00
N LEU A 157 5.43 -3.14 9.61
CA LEU A 157 5.71 -3.29 11.03
C LEU A 157 6.57 -4.52 11.29
N CYS A 158 7.61 -4.38 12.11
CA CYS A 158 8.35 -5.50 12.67
C CYS A 158 8.66 -5.27 14.15
N THR A 159 9.23 -6.27 14.83
CA THR A 159 9.74 -6.14 16.21
C THR A 159 11.25 -6.11 16.21
N ASP A 160 11.85 -5.29 17.08
CA ASP A 160 13.28 -5.31 17.33
C ASP A 160 13.67 -6.37 18.38
N ASN A 161 14.98 -6.48 18.67
CA ASN A 161 15.52 -7.42 19.66
C ASN A 161 15.13 -7.14 21.12
N LYS A 162 14.51 -5.99 21.39
CA LYS A 162 14.00 -5.59 22.71
C LYS A 162 12.48 -5.71 22.82
N GLY A 163 11.81 -6.22 21.77
CA GLY A 163 10.36 -6.38 21.73
C GLY A 163 9.60 -5.07 21.47
N ARG A 164 10.28 -4.01 21.04
CA ARG A 164 9.62 -2.77 20.58
C ARG A 164 9.19 -2.94 19.14
N LEU A 165 8.16 -2.19 18.73
CA LEU A 165 7.70 -2.16 17.36
C LEU A 165 8.49 -1.12 16.57
N LEU A 166 8.88 -1.48 15.36
CA LEU A 166 9.37 -0.56 14.34
C LEU A 166 8.33 -0.47 13.25
N VAL A 167 7.99 0.73 12.83
CA VAL A 167 7.02 0.99 11.77
C VAL A 167 7.61 1.94 10.74
N SER A 168 7.17 1.83 9.49
CA SER A 168 7.62 2.67 8.38
C SER A 168 6.49 3.51 7.81
N ASP A 169 6.75 4.78 7.56
CA ASP A 169 5.91 5.62 6.71
C ASP A 169 6.18 5.29 5.23
N GLN A 170 5.13 5.20 4.44
CA GLN A 170 5.20 4.85 3.01
C GLN A 170 6.18 5.72 2.21
N PHE A 171 6.31 7.00 2.55
CA PHE A 171 7.19 7.96 1.85
C PHE A 171 8.18 8.67 2.77
N GLY A 172 8.04 8.49 4.06
CA GLY A 172 8.87 9.08 5.09
C GLY A 172 9.82 8.08 5.74
N GLY A 173 10.17 8.38 6.99
CA GLY A 173 11.14 7.63 7.79
C GLY A 173 10.52 6.50 8.62
N LEU A 174 11.23 6.15 9.66
CA LEU A 174 10.86 5.07 10.58
C LEU A 174 10.49 5.64 11.95
N TYR A 175 9.61 4.90 12.65
CA TYR A 175 9.26 5.19 14.04
C TYR A 175 9.44 3.93 14.88
N ARG A 176 9.79 4.14 16.15
CA ARG A 176 9.91 3.11 17.17
C ARG A 176 8.85 3.31 18.23
N ILE A 177 8.22 2.23 18.65
CA ILE A 177 7.09 2.24 19.57
C ILE A 177 7.35 1.21 20.66
N THR A 178 7.24 1.62 21.93
CA THR A 178 7.16 0.68 23.04
C THR A 178 5.69 0.23 23.16
N PRO A 179 5.37 -1.08 22.97
CA PRO A 179 4.02 -1.54 23.08
C PRO A 179 3.41 -1.20 24.45
N PRO A 180 2.18 -0.69 24.53
CA PRO A 180 1.54 -0.40 25.81
C PRO A 180 1.15 -1.68 26.53
N ALA A 181 0.92 -1.59 27.85
CA ALA A 181 0.31 -2.70 28.59
C ALA A 181 -1.11 -3.00 28.07
N ALA A 182 -1.57 -4.22 28.31
CA ALA A 182 -2.91 -4.62 27.87
C ALA A 182 -4.00 -3.71 28.47
N GLY A 183 -4.83 -3.13 27.61
CA GLY A 183 -5.89 -2.19 27.97
C GLY A 183 -5.46 -0.72 28.04
N GLU A 184 -4.20 -0.41 27.76
CA GLU A 184 -3.70 0.95 27.61
C GLU A 184 -3.65 1.36 26.14
N THR A 185 -3.61 2.67 25.89
CA THR A 185 -3.46 3.27 24.56
C THR A 185 -2.12 3.97 24.42
N LEU A 186 -1.67 4.15 23.20
CA LEU A 186 -0.45 4.91 22.90
C LEU A 186 -0.75 6.41 22.82
N GLY A 187 0.16 7.19 23.41
CA GLY A 187 0.22 8.64 23.22
C GLY A 187 1.30 9.05 22.22
N ALA A 188 1.28 10.30 21.80
CA ALA A 188 2.32 10.81 20.88
C ALA A 188 3.75 10.71 21.45
N ALA A 189 3.90 10.75 22.79
CA ALA A 189 5.19 10.60 23.46
C ALA A 189 5.78 9.19 23.40
N ASP A 190 4.93 8.17 23.12
CA ASP A 190 5.36 6.77 23.00
C ASP A 190 5.92 6.45 21.61
N ILE A 191 5.78 7.38 20.68
CA ILE A 191 6.22 7.27 19.29
C ILE A 191 7.53 8.04 19.12
N GLN A 192 8.61 7.33 18.89
CA GLN A 192 9.94 7.91 18.70
C GLN A 192 10.36 7.83 17.23
N SER A 193 10.79 8.95 16.66
CA SER A 193 11.41 8.92 15.32
C SER A 193 12.76 8.22 15.39
N VAL A 194 13.03 7.35 14.41
CA VAL A 194 14.33 6.69 14.24
C VAL A 194 15.23 7.61 13.43
N PRO A 195 16.48 7.91 13.89
CA PRO A 195 17.34 8.91 13.23
C PRO A 195 17.97 8.44 11.92
N ALA A 196 17.75 7.19 11.49
CA ALA A 196 18.25 6.67 10.22
C ALA A 196 17.82 7.54 9.03
N ASP A 197 18.75 7.94 8.19
CA ASP A 197 18.49 8.63 6.92
C ASP A 197 17.98 7.62 5.87
N ILE A 198 16.72 7.20 6.06
CA ILE A 198 16.03 6.22 5.22
C ILE A 198 14.60 6.65 4.99
N ARG A 199 14.04 6.25 3.82
CA ARG A 199 12.65 6.52 3.47
C ARG A 199 12.08 5.44 2.57
N ALA A 200 10.75 5.47 2.38
CA ALA A 200 10.02 4.58 1.48
C ALA A 200 10.29 3.10 1.74
N VAL A 201 10.41 2.74 3.01
CA VAL A 201 10.60 1.36 3.46
C VAL A 201 9.28 0.61 3.34
N ASN A 202 9.23 -0.38 2.46
CA ASN A 202 8.05 -1.19 2.21
C ASN A 202 8.01 -2.46 3.06
N GLY A 203 9.17 -2.97 3.45
CA GLY A 203 9.28 -4.14 4.30
C GLY A 203 10.53 -4.09 5.16
N MET A 204 10.47 -4.67 6.35
CA MET A 204 11.59 -4.69 7.28
C MET A 204 11.57 -5.89 8.22
N VAL A 205 12.75 -6.29 8.65
CA VAL A 205 12.94 -7.36 9.63
C VAL A 205 14.16 -7.10 10.49
N TRP A 206 14.07 -7.41 11.77
CA TRP A 206 15.21 -7.49 12.65
C TRP A 206 15.87 -8.87 12.53
N ALA A 207 17.10 -8.91 12.05
CA ALA A 207 17.90 -10.14 11.92
C ALA A 207 19.38 -9.80 12.01
N PHE A 208 20.22 -10.75 12.42
CA PHE A 208 21.68 -10.59 12.47
C PHE A 208 22.14 -9.32 13.21
N ASP A 209 21.47 -8.99 14.32
CA ASP A 209 21.70 -7.79 15.15
C ASP A 209 21.60 -6.45 14.40
N ALA A 210 20.79 -6.43 13.34
CA ALA A 210 20.53 -5.24 12.52
C ALA A 210 19.09 -5.20 12.02
N LEU A 211 18.65 -4.03 11.60
CA LEU A 211 17.39 -3.86 10.88
C LEU A 211 17.68 -3.93 9.37
N TYR A 212 17.15 -4.95 8.70
CA TYR A 212 17.16 -5.04 7.24
C TYR A 212 15.88 -4.47 6.68
N VAL A 213 15.99 -3.66 5.63
CA VAL A 213 14.84 -2.97 5.03
C VAL A 213 14.85 -3.07 3.51
N ALA A 214 13.66 -3.28 2.96
CA ALA A 214 13.37 -3.23 1.54
C ALA A 214 12.83 -1.84 1.19
N VAL A 215 13.57 -1.08 0.40
CA VAL A 215 13.20 0.27 -0.03
C VAL A 215 12.62 0.23 -1.43
N ASN A 216 11.45 0.85 -1.62
CA ASN A 216 10.84 1.06 -2.93
C ASN A 216 10.39 2.51 -3.08
N ASP A 217 11.31 3.37 -3.47
CA ASP A 217 11.04 4.82 -3.61
C ASP A 217 10.72 5.19 -5.06
N TYR A 218 9.44 5.14 -5.43
CA TYR A 218 9.01 5.58 -6.75
C TYR A 218 8.94 7.11 -6.93
N GLU A 219 9.09 7.89 -5.86
CA GLU A 219 9.40 9.33 -5.96
C GLU A 219 10.86 9.59 -6.36
N ARG A 220 11.71 8.56 -6.32
CA ARG A 220 13.13 8.60 -6.72
C ARG A 220 13.99 9.58 -5.92
N LYS A 221 13.63 9.82 -4.69
CA LYS A 221 14.45 10.60 -3.75
C LYS A 221 15.52 9.73 -3.08
N MET A 222 15.29 8.40 -3.07
CA MET A 222 16.23 7.40 -2.61
C MET A 222 16.28 6.23 -3.62
N THR A 223 17.41 5.55 -3.71
CA THR A 223 17.54 4.36 -4.58
C THR A 223 16.79 3.18 -3.97
N SER A 224 15.97 2.50 -4.77
CA SER A 224 15.30 1.27 -4.32
C SER A 224 16.32 0.13 -4.14
N GLY A 225 16.04 -0.80 -3.21
CA GLY A 225 16.94 -1.91 -2.96
C GLY A 225 16.87 -2.49 -1.55
N LEU A 226 17.88 -3.28 -1.19
CA LEU A 226 18.07 -3.84 0.13
C LEU A 226 19.07 -3.00 0.93
N TYR A 227 18.69 -2.61 2.13
CA TYR A 227 19.54 -1.84 3.05
C TYR A 227 19.63 -2.52 4.41
N ARG A 228 20.70 -2.21 5.14
CA ARG A 228 20.94 -2.59 6.52
C ARG A 228 21.10 -1.33 7.36
N ILE A 229 20.46 -1.31 8.53
CA ILE A 229 20.51 -0.20 9.48
C ILE A 229 21.02 -0.73 10.81
N THR A 230 22.04 -0.09 11.36
CA THR A 230 22.67 -0.48 12.63
C THR A 230 22.76 0.73 13.57
N ASP A 231 22.94 0.45 14.83
CA ASP A 231 23.38 1.38 15.85
C ASP A 231 24.91 1.48 15.77
N SER A 232 25.45 2.67 15.50
CA SER A 232 26.88 2.83 15.19
C SER A 232 27.76 2.94 16.41
N ASP A 233 27.22 3.36 17.57
CA ASP A 233 27.98 3.64 18.79
C ASP A 233 27.43 2.97 20.05
N GLY A 234 26.33 2.23 19.94
CA GLY A 234 25.75 1.44 21.05
C GLY A 234 24.82 2.24 21.95
N ASP A 235 24.30 3.38 21.48
CA ASP A 235 23.37 4.25 22.23
C ASP A 235 21.89 3.86 22.07
N ASP A 236 21.60 2.76 21.39
CA ASP A 236 20.27 2.26 21.04
C ASP A 236 19.55 3.08 19.97
N GLN A 237 20.27 3.92 19.23
CA GLN A 237 19.71 4.59 18.05
C GLN A 237 20.18 3.90 16.77
N LEU A 238 19.23 3.67 15.88
CA LEU A 238 19.51 3.15 14.54
C LEU A 238 19.84 4.35 13.63
N ASP A 239 21.13 4.62 13.45
CA ASP A 239 21.65 5.83 12.79
C ASP A 239 22.50 5.56 11.57
N LYS A 240 23.11 4.36 11.45
CA LYS A 240 23.96 4.02 10.32
C LYS A 240 23.22 3.22 9.28
N VAL A 241 23.07 3.80 8.09
CA VAL A 241 22.39 3.20 6.93
C VAL A 241 23.41 2.73 5.89
N GLU A 242 23.32 1.48 5.47
CA GLU A 242 24.16 0.87 4.45
C GLU A 242 23.31 0.28 3.34
N CYS A 243 23.56 0.68 2.09
CA CYS A 243 22.94 0.07 0.92
C CYS A 243 23.69 -1.23 0.57
N LEU A 244 23.06 -2.38 0.77
CA LEU A 244 23.64 -3.69 0.44
C LEU A 244 23.50 -4.02 -1.05
N ARG A 245 22.38 -3.68 -1.64
CA ARG A 245 22.11 -3.88 -3.06
C ARG A 245 21.15 -2.83 -3.60
N GLN A 246 21.59 -2.10 -4.61
CA GLN A 246 20.70 -1.25 -5.40
C GLN A 246 19.93 -2.07 -6.40
N MET A 247 18.65 -1.75 -6.59
CA MET A 247 17.78 -2.43 -7.54
C MET A 247 17.01 -1.41 -8.38
N GLU A 248 16.94 -1.65 -9.67
CA GLU A 248 16.10 -0.83 -10.55
C GLU A 248 14.65 -1.29 -10.40
N ALA A 249 13.85 -0.49 -9.70
CA ALA A 249 12.42 -0.70 -9.51
C ALA A 249 11.62 0.50 -10.01
N LYS A 250 10.39 0.25 -10.51
CA LYS A 250 9.50 1.29 -11.04
C LYS A 250 8.09 1.11 -10.52
N GLY A 251 7.56 2.19 -9.92
CA GLY A 251 6.18 2.20 -9.43
C GLY A 251 5.94 1.27 -8.25
N ASP A 252 4.73 0.79 -8.16
CA ASP A 252 4.15 0.04 -7.04
C ASP A 252 4.47 -1.46 -7.02
N HIS A 253 5.06 -2.01 -8.08
CA HIS A 253 5.48 -3.41 -8.16
C HIS A 253 7.01 -3.56 -8.03
N GLY A 254 7.57 -2.92 -7.02
CA GLY A 254 9.01 -2.82 -6.79
C GLY A 254 9.57 -3.83 -5.80
N VAL A 255 10.48 -3.33 -4.96
CA VAL A 255 11.11 -4.09 -3.87
C VAL A 255 10.22 -3.97 -2.62
N HIS A 256 9.74 -5.09 -2.06
CA HIS A 256 8.66 -5.05 -1.10
C HIS A 256 9.02 -5.52 0.30
N ALA A 257 9.50 -6.74 0.47
CA ALA A 257 9.76 -7.29 1.79
C ALA A 257 11.10 -7.99 1.90
N VAL A 258 11.56 -8.13 3.12
CA VAL A 258 12.70 -8.96 3.49
C VAL A 258 12.32 -9.82 4.68
N VAL A 259 12.54 -11.14 4.58
CA VAL A 259 12.22 -12.09 5.63
C VAL A 259 13.43 -13.00 5.93
N PRO A 260 13.65 -13.43 7.19
CA PRO A 260 14.78 -14.29 7.52
C PRO A 260 14.51 -15.74 7.10
N SER A 261 15.56 -16.45 6.72
CA SER A 261 15.47 -17.90 6.52
C SER A 261 15.23 -18.63 7.84
N PRO A 262 14.52 -19.79 7.83
CA PRO A 262 14.28 -20.57 9.05
C PRO A 262 15.53 -21.07 9.76
N ASP A 263 16.62 -21.27 9.02
CA ASP A 263 17.92 -21.70 9.57
C ASP A 263 18.76 -20.56 10.14
N GLY A 264 18.25 -19.29 10.06
CA GLY A 264 18.91 -18.10 10.56
C GLY A 264 20.22 -17.75 9.86
N LYS A 265 20.42 -18.17 8.60
CA LYS A 265 21.69 -17.92 7.88
C LYS A 265 21.56 -16.98 6.69
N SER A 266 20.35 -16.77 6.18
CA SER A 266 20.08 -15.99 4.99
C SER A 266 18.87 -15.10 5.16
N LEU A 267 18.66 -14.22 4.22
CA LEU A 267 17.46 -13.41 4.02
C LEU A 267 16.78 -13.82 2.72
N PHE A 268 15.47 -13.57 2.64
CA PHE A 268 14.71 -13.65 1.41
C PHE A 268 14.17 -12.27 1.07
N LEU A 269 14.55 -11.74 -0.10
CA LEU A 269 14.08 -10.46 -0.60
C LEU A 269 12.96 -10.68 -1.62
N ILE A 270 11.84 -10.01 -1.40
CA ILE A 270 10.61 -10.17 -2.18
C ILE A 270 10.46 -8.99 -3.13
N THR A 271 10.25 -9.27 -4.42
CA THR A 271 10.11 -8.23 -5.44
C THR A 271 8.95 -8.48 -6.39
N GLY A 272 8.30 -7.40 -6.81
CA GLY A 272 7.28 -7.41 -7.85
C GLY A 272 7.87 -7.32 -9.27
N ASN A 273 7.03 -7.49 -10.27
CA ASN A 273 7.43 -7.59 -11.68
C ASN A 273 7.91 -6.28 -12.34
N ASN A 274 7.87 -5.16 -11.64
CA ASN A 274 8.47 -3.90 -12.08
C ASN A 274 9.89 -3.70 -11.55
N THR A 275 10.47 -4.72 -10.93
CA THR A 275 11.88 -4.75 -10.53
C THR A 275 12.70 -5.45 -11.59
N THR A 276 13.73 -4.77 -12.10
CA THR A 276 14.70 -5.38 -13.01
C THR A 276 15.53 -6.40 -12.22
N PRO A 277 15.72 -7.63 -12.74
CA PRO A 277 16.58 -8.61 -12.09
C PRO A 277 17.97 -8.06 -11.84
N THR A 278 18.50 -8.26 -10.62
CA THR A 278 19.89 -7.94 -10.29
C THR A 278 20.83 -9.04 -10.79
N GLU A 279 22.14 -8.79 -10.73
CA GLU A 279 23.14 -9.84 -10.96
C GLU A 279 22.89 -11.03 -10.03
N LEU A 280 22.85 -12.22 -10.61
CA LEU A 280 22.49 -13.45 -9.92
C LEU A 280 23.74 -14.28 -9.63
N ALA A 281 23.77 -14.93 -8.48
CA ALA A 281 24.77 -15.92 -8.15
C ALA A 281 24.65 -17.16 -9.07
N GLU A 282 25.76 -17.79 -9.38
CA GLU A 282 25.80 -19.02 -10.18
C GLU A 282 25.02 -20.19 -9.56
N THR A 283 24.82 -20.14 -8.24
CA THR A 283 24.04 -21.11 -7.46
C THR A 283 22.53 -20.93 -7.57
N SER A 284 22.07 -19.94 -8.32
CA SER A 284 20.64 -19.71 -8.55
C SER A 284 19.95 -20.93 -9.13
N GLN A 285 18.85 -21.34 -8.52
CA GLN A 285 18.11 -22.55 -8.93
C GLN A 285 17.11 -22.27 -10.06
N VAL A 286 16.72 -21.01 -10.22
CA VAL A 286 15.83 -20.59 -11.30
C VAL A 286 16.60 -20.51 -12.60
N PRO A 287 16.08 -21.07 -13.71
CA PRO A 287 16.68 -20.87 -15.02
C PRO A 287 16.85 -19.40 -15.36
N GLN A 288 18.00 -19.01 -15.88
CA GLN A 288 18.28 -17.60 -16.23
C GLN A 288 17.92 -17.24 -17.68
N VAL A 289 17.43 -18.18 -18.44
CA VAL A 289 16.90 -17.98 -19.79
C VAL A 289 15.40 -17.99 -19.71
N TRP A 290 14.82 -16.80 -19.80
CA TRP A 290 13.37 -16.60 -19.73
C TRP A 290 12.76 -16.47 -21.13
N GLY A 291 13.14 -17.35 -22.04
CA GLY A 291 12.50 -17.50 -23.32
C GLY A 291 11.04 -17.89 -23.16
N GLU A 292 10.21 -17.43 -24.07
CA GLU A 292 8.80 -17.74 -24.03
C GLU A 292 8.49 -18.78 -25.11
N ASP A 293 8.10 -19.99 -24.68
CA ASP A 293 7.70 -21.09 -25.54
C ASP A 293 6.32 -20.85 -26.18
N HIS A 294 6.14 -19.70 -26.82
CA HIS A 294 4.89 -19.39 -27.50
C HIS A 294 4.98 -19.71 -28.99
N LEU A 295 3.97 -20.42 -29.50
CA LEU A 295 3.78 -20.62 -30.92
C LEU A 295 3.52 -19.31 -31.67
N LEU A 296 2.97 -18.32 -30.98
CA LEU A 296 2.69 -16.99 -31.50
C LEU A 296 3.45 -15.95 -30.70
N PRO A 297 3.82 -14.81 -31.31
CA PRO A 297 4.42 -13.71 -30.58
C PRO A 297 3.54 -13.25 -29.43
N SER A 298 4.14 -13.00 -28.26
CA SER A 298 3.44 -12.41 -27.13
C SER A 298 2.84 -11.05 -27.50
N MET A 299 1.57 -10.87 -27.21
CA MET A 299 0.92 -9.56 -27.39
C MET A 299 1.16 -8.69 -26.15
N PRO A 300 1.72 -7.50 -26.31
CA PRO A 300 1.91 -6.61 -25.18
C PRO A 300 0.57 -6.21 -24.56
N ASP A 301 0.54 -6.11 -23.23
CA ASP A 301 -0.59 -5.54 -22.51
C ASP A 301 -0.67 -4.04 -22.78
N GLY A 302 -1.63 -3.62 -23.61
CA GLY A 302 -1.77 -2.23 -24.04
C GLY A 302 -2.34 -1.29 -22.97
N ARG A 303 -2.96 -1.82 -21.91
CA ARG A 303 -3.64 -1.04 -20.86
C ARG A 303 -3.25 -1.40 -19.43
N GLY A 304 -2.60 -2.52 -19.20
CA GLY A 304 -2.23 -2.96 -17.86
C GLY A 304 -1.07 -2.18 -17.27
N HIS A 305 -0.90 -2.28 -15.97
CA HIS A 305 0.23 -1.71 -15.23
C HIS A 305 1.60 -2.18 -15.75
N ASN A 306 1.62 -3.28 -16.47
CA ASN A 306 2.82 -3.99 -16.89
C ASN A 306 3.07 -3.92 -18.39
N ARG A 307 2.64 -2.86 -19.03
CA ARG A 307 2.89 -2.63 -20.44
C ARG A 307 4.39 -2.81 -20.76
N ALA A 308 4.69 -3.64 -21.74
CA ALA A 308 6.05 -3.96 -22.18
C ALA A 308 6.94 -4.64 -21.12
N ARG A 309 6.39 -5.19 -20.04
CA ARG A 309 7.14 -6.05 -19.12
C ARG A 309 7.10 -7.50 -19.61
N LEU A 310 8.27 -8.09 -19.66
CA LEU A 310 8.46 -9.48 -20.03
C LEU A 310 8.85 -10.31 -18.79
N ALA A 311 9.02 -11.64 -18.99
CA ALA A 311 9.61 -12.52 -17.99
C ALA A 311 10.94 -11.93 -17.46
N PRO A 312 11.34 -12.26 -16.23
CA PRO A 312 10.83 -13.33 -15.36
C PRO A 312 9.64 -12.95 -14.46
N GLY A 313 9.14 -11.73 -14.50
CA GLY A 313 8.15 -11.27 -13.52
C GLY A 313 8.76 -10.93 -12.17
N GLY A 314 7.98 -11.04 -11.08
CA GLY A 314 8.48 -10.90 -9.72
C GLY A 314 9.37 -12.07 -9.33
N ILE A 315 10.38 -11.78 -8.52
CA ILE A 315 11.40 -12.74 -8.08
C ILE A 315 11.49 -12.72 -6.55
N ILE A 316 11.67 -13.88 -5.96
CA ILE A 316 12.15 -14.05 -4.59
C ILE A 316 13.64 -14.39 -4.67
N TYR A 317 14.45 -13.57 -4.02
CA TYR A 317 15.88 -13.81 -3.90
C TYR A 317 16.23 -14.37 -2.53
N LYS A 318 17.09 -15.38 -2.48
CA LYS A 318 17.80 -15.76 -1.25
C LYS A 318 19.10 -14.98 -1.21
N VAL A 319 19.40 -14.32 -0.09
CA VAL A 319 20.47 -13.33 0.02
C VAL A 319 21.28 -13.57 1.28
N ASP A 320 22.60 -13.44 1.19
CA ASP A 320 23.47 -13.44 2.35
C ASP A 320 23.26 -12.19 3.22
N PRO A 321 23.50 -12.26 4.53
CA PRO A 321 23.32 -11.10 5.42
C PRO A 321 24.19 -9.88 5.07
N ASP A 322 25.29 -10.07 4.33
CA ASP A 322 26.14 -8.98 3.84
C ASP A 322 25.75 -8.48 2.43
N GLY A 323 24.70 -9.04 1.85
CA GLY A 323 24.15 -8.60 0.56
C GLY A 323 25.02 -8.89 -0.65
N LYS A 324 26.00 -9.80 -0.57
CA LYS A 324 26.92 -10.10 -1.68
C LYS A 324 26.34 -11.07 -2.69
N ASN A 325 25.72 -12.16 -2.23
CA ASN A 325 25.17 -13.18 -3.08
C ASN A 325 23.66 -13.06 -3.18
N PHE A 326 23.14 -12.99 -4.39
CA PHE A 326 21.72 -12.99 -4.71
C PHE A 326 21.40 -14.22 -5.54
N GLU A 327 20.83 -15.23 -4.91
CA GLU A 327 20.32 -16.41 -5.59
C GLU A 327 18.85 -16.16 -5.98
N ALA A 328 18.48 -16.29 -7.25
CA ALA A 328 17.08 -16.34 -7.63
C ALA A 328 16.49 -17.65 -7.10
N TYR A 329 15.63 -17.56 -6.09
CA TYR A 329 15.01 -18.71 -5.43
C TYR A 329 13.76 -19.19 -6.17
N ALA A 330 12.90 -18.24 -6.57
CA ALA A 330 11.69 -18.51 -7.36
C ALA A 330 11.30 -17.27 -8.16
N ASN A 331 10.56 -17.44 -9.26
CA ASN A 331 10.11 -16.35 -10.12
C ASN A 331 8.72 -16.59 -10.71
N GLY A 332 8.31 -15.73 -11.64
CA GLY A 332 7.02 -15.85 -12.32
C GLY A 332 5.84 -15.28 -11.54
N PHE A 333 6.10 -14.39 -10.59
CA PHE A 333 5.05 -13.66 -9.86
C PHE A 333 4.65 -12.36 -10.56
N ARG A 334 3.46 -11.86 -10.25
CA ARG A 334 3.08 -10.51 -10.65
C ARG A 334 3.56 -9.48 -9.63
N ASN A 335 2.96 -9.48 -8.46
CA ASN A 335 3.28 -8.52 -7.40
C ASN A 335 3.04 -9.16 -6.04
N ILE A 336 3.98 -9.99 -5.64
CA ILE A 336 4.06 -10.50 -4.28
C ILE A 336 4.60 -9.39 -3.39
N PHE A 337 3.88 -9.06 -2.30
CA PHE A 337 4.28 -7.97 -1.41
C PHE A 337 5.07 -8.48 -0.20
N ASP A 338 4.77 -9.69 0.26
CA ASP A 338 5.39 -10.27 1.44
C ASP A 338 5.41 -11.80 1.36
N ALA A 339 6.15 -12.45 2.26
CA ALA A 339 6.20 -13.90 2.36
C ALA A 339 6.47 -14.34 3.81
N ALA A 340 6.10 -15.58 4.13
CA ALA A 340 6.32 -16.13 5.46
C ALA A 340 6.64 -17.63 5.40
N PHE A 341 7.54 -18.07 6.27
CA PHE A 341 7.85 -19.48 6.45
C PHE A 341 6.92 -20.13 7.48
N ASN A 342 6.47 -21.35 7.17
CA ASN A 342 5.81 -22.18 8.17
C ASN A 342 6.84 -22.87 9.08
N ARG A 343 6.37 -23.63 10.09
CA ARG A 343 7.25 -24.36 11.03
C ARG A 343 8.05 -25.49 10.38
N ASP A 344 7.60 -25.96 9.22
CA ASP A 344 8.27 -27.02 8.47
C ASP A 344 9.35 -26.45 7.54
N GLY A 345 9.50 -25.12 7.50
CA GLY A 345 10.47 -24.41 6.66
C GLY A 345 9.97 -24.15 5.23
N GLU A 346 8.69 -24.35 4.96
CA GLU A 346 8.07 -24.05 3.67
C GLU A 346 7.67 -22.58 3.57
N LEU A 347 8.01 -21.95 2.44
CA LEU A 347 7.72 -20.54 2.16
C LEU A 347 6.35 -20.37 1.51
N PHE A 348 5.58 -19.41 1.98
CA PHE A 348 4.29 -19.02 1.39
C PHE A 348 4.26 -17.53 1.07
N THR A 349 3.58 -17.18 -0.01
CA THR A 349 3.35 -15.79 -0.41
C THR A 349 1.94 -15.61 -0.96
N TYR A 350 1.50 -14.35 -1.05
CA TYR A 350 0.23 -13.95 -1.60
C TYR A 350 0.49 -13.09 -2.85
N ASP A 351 0.18 -13.64 -4.05
CA ASP A 351 0.43 -12.98 -5.32
C ASP A 351 -0.81 -12.25 -5.85
N ALA A 352 -0.59 -11.13 -6.51
CA ALA A 352 -1.63 -10.24 -7.03
C ALA A 352 -2.45 -10.89 -8.15
N ASP A 353 -3.66 -10.40 -8.35
CA ASP A 353 -4.53 -10.78 -9.45
C ASP A 353 -4.05 -10.23 -10.82
N MET A 354 -4.71 -10.66 -11.87
CA MET A 354 -4.52 -10.18 -13.23
C MET A 354 -5.86 -9.72 -13.79
N GLU A 355 -5.92 -8.50 -14.28
CA GLU A 355 -7.16 -7.90 -14.76
C GLU A 355 -7.19 -7.80 -16.29
N TYR A 356 -6.01 -7.76 -16.91
CA TYR A 356 -5.82 -7.52 -18.35
C TYR A 356 -4.76 -8.44 -18.95
N ASP A 357 -5.04 -8.93 -20.17
CA ASP A 357 -4.07 -9.51 -21.09
C ASP A 357 -4.60 -9.44 -22.52
N PHE A 358 -3.74 -9.61 -23.53
CA PHE A 358 -4.13 -9.55 -24.96
C PHE A 358 -4.90 -8.28 -25.34
N ASN A 359 -4.67 -7.16 -24.65
CA ASN A 359 -5.41 -5.90 -24.78
C ASN A 359 -6.91 -5.98 -24.45
N VAL A 360 -7.33 -7.00 -23.73
CA VAL A 360 -8.70 -7.21 -23.27
C VAL A 360 -8.73 -7.50 -21.77
N PRO A 361 -9.88 -7.36 -21.11
CA PRO A 361 -10.08 -7.87 -19.77
C PRO A 361 -9.81 -9.38 -19.73
N TRP A 362 -8.85 -9.79 -18.90
CA TRP A 362 -8.44 -11.18 -18.75
C TRP A 362 -8.12 -11.46 -17.28
N TYR A 363 -9.12 -11.91 -16.56
CA TYR A 363 -9.03 -12.06 -15.11
C TYR A 363 -8.34 -13.36 -14.68
N ARG A 364 -7.41 -13.23 -13.72
CA ARG A 364 -6.85 -14.30 -12.90
C ARG A 364 -6.88 -13.87 -11.44
N PRO A 365 -7.31 -14.72 -10.49
CA PRO A 365 -7.46 -14.33 -9.09
C PRO A 365 -6.11 -14.07 -8.40
N THR A 366 -6.15 -13.32 -7.30
CA THR A 366 -5.07 -13.33 -6.31
C THR A 366 -4.95 -14.72 -5.72
N ARG A 367 -3.75 -15.13 -5.31
CA ARG A 367 -3.50 -16.53 -4.98
C ARG A 367 -2.46 -16.70 -3.87
N ILE A 368 -2.68 -17.68 -3.00
CA ILE A 368 -1.67 -18.15 -2.06
C ILE A 368 -0.82 -19.20 -2.76
N CYS A 369 0.49 -19.01 -2.75
CA CYS A 369 1.46 -19.90 -3.37
C CYS A 369 2.35 -20.52 -2.29
N GLN A 370 2.60 -21.84 -2.36
CA GLN A 370 3.72 -22.49 -1.70
C GLN A 370 4.93 -22.33 -2.63
N VAL A 371 6.01 -21.78 -2.11
CA VAL A 371 7.19 -21.42 -2.91
C VAL A 371 8.33 -22.36 -2.59
N THR A 372 8.73 -23.14 -3.59
CA THR A 372 9.88 -24.03 -3.51
C THR A 372 11.07 -23.49 -4.30
N SER A 373 12.27 -23.95 -3.98
CA SER A 373 13.47 -23.56 -4.72
C SER A 373 13.39 -23.95 -6.19
N GLY A 374 13.70 -23.02 -7.08
CA GLY A 374 13.63 -23.22 -8.53
C GLY A 374 12.22 -23.09 -9.13
N ALA A 375 11.21 -22.72 -8.32
CA ALA A 375 9.84 -22.65 -8.78
C ALA A 375 9.58 -21.50 -9.76
N GLU A 376 8.68 -21.77 -10.72
CA GLU A 376 8.13 -20.82 -11.67
C GLU A 376 6.61 -20.71 -11.45
N PHE A 377 6.08 -19.48 -11.36
CA PHE A 377 4.65 -19.24 -11.10
C PHE A 377 3.90 -18.66 -12.30
N GLY A 378 4.53 -18.62 -13.45
CA GLY A 378 3.90 -18.47 -14.76
C GLY A 378 3.43 -17.08 -15.14
N TRP A 379 3.81 -16.03 -14.42
CA TRP A 379 3.46 -14.69 -14.89
C TRP A 379 4.17 -14.40 -16.22
N ARG A 380 3.38 -14.21 -17.26
CA ARG A 380 3.83 -13.87 -18.61
C ARG A 380 2.84 -12.89 -19.23
N ASN A 381 3.35 -11.76 -19.68
CA ASN A 381 2.54 -10.76 -20.36
C ASN A 381 2.27 -11.23 -21.82
N GLY A 382 1.02 -11.15 -22.26
CA GLY A 382 0.64 -11.56 -23.63
C GLY A 382 0.49 -13.05 -23.86
N ALA A 383 0.34 -13.85 -22.81
CA ALA A 383 0.26 -15.32 -22.89
C ALA A 383 -0.97 -15.93 -22.20
N GLY A 384 -2.00 -15.13 -21.88
CA GLY A 384 -3.12 -15.56 -21.06
C GLY A 384 -2.78 -15.71 -19.60
N LYS A 385 -1.59 -15.33 -19.22
CA LYS A 385 -0.98 -15.29 -17.88
C LYS A 385 -1.21 -16.54 -17.05
N ARG A 386 -0.18 -17.05 -16.41
CA ARG A 386 -0.22 -18.24 -15.56
C ARG A 386 -0.82 -19.48 -16.28
N PRO A 387 -0.28 -19.89 -17.42
CA PRO A 387 -0.80 -21.04 -18.13
C PRO A 387 -0.58 -22.31 -17.30
N THR A 388 -1.64 -23.09 -17.09
CA THR A 388 -1.62 -24.30 -16.25
C THR A 388 -1.17 -25.56 -16.97
N PHE A 389 -0.90 -25.46 -18.27
CA PHE A 389 -0.50 -26.59 -19.09
C PHE A 389 1.01 -26.81 -19.18
N TYR A 390 1.82 -25.88 -18.68
CA TYR A 390 3.27 -26.06 -18.53
C TYR A 390 3.57 -26.78 -17.22
N ALA A 391 4.35 -27.85 -17.29
CA ALA A 391 4.65 -28.70 -16.14
C ALA A 391 5.49 -28.02 -15.06
N ASP A 392 6.29 -27.02 -15.43
CA ASP A 392 7.14 -26.24 -14.54
C ASP A 392 6.43 -25.03 -13.92
N ASN A 393 5.20 -24.73 -14.33
CA ASN A 393 4.40 -23.67 -13.78
C ASN A 393 3.57 -24.18 -12.61
N LEU A 394 3.98 -23.83 -11.37
CA LEU A 394 3.32 -24.33 -10.18
C LEU A 394 1.94 -23.70 -9.97
N PRO A 395 0.93 -24.51 -9.60
CA PRO A 395 -0.38 -24.04 -9.27
C PRO A 395 -0.41 -23.31 -7.91
N PRO A 396 -1.41 -22.47 -7.65
CA PRO A 396 -1.64 -21.95 -6.31
C PRO A 396 -2.12 -23.04 -5.34
N VAL A 397 -1.82 -22.84 -4.06
CA VAL A 397 -2.45 -23.62 -2.97
C VAL A 397 -3.93 -23.25 -2.81
N LEU A 398 -4.24 -21.96 -3.02
CA LEU A 398 -5.59 -21.42 -2.89
C LEU A 398 -5.75 -20.16 -3.73
N ASP A 399 -6.79 -20.10 -4.55
CA ASP A 399 -7.26 -18.86 -5.17
C ASP A 399 -8.13 -18.07 -4.18
N ILE A 400 -7.85 -16.77 -4.04
CA ILE A 400 -8.60 -15.89 -3.12
C ILE A 400 -9.71 -15.15 -3.86
N GLY A 401 -9.43 -14.51 -4.97
CA GLY A 401 -10.36 -13.68 -5.72
C GLY A 401 -9.76 -12.36 -6.14
N PRO A 402 -10.58 -11.34 -6.47
CA PRO A 402 -10.06 -10.00 -6.73
C PRO A 402 -9.52 -9.40 -5.45
N GLY A 403 -8.41 -8.65 -5.54
CA GLY A 403 -7.80 -8.01 -4.39
C GLY A 403 -6.41 -7.46 -4.63
N SER A 404 -5.84 -6.85 -3.60
CA SER A 404 -4.47 -6.33 -3.60
C SER A 404 -3.72 -6.88 -2.39
N PRO A 405 -2.91 -7.93 -2.60
CA PRO A 405 -2.08 -8.51 -1.56
C PRO A 405 -1.14 -7.51 -0.91
N THR A 406 -1.03 -7.59 0.42
CA THR A 406 -0.03 -6.88 1.21
C THR A 406 0.67 -7.85 2.16
N GLY A 407 0.70 -7.60 3.47
CA GLY A 407 1.45 -8.41 4.43
C GLY A 407 0.97 -9.86 4.54
N VAL A 408 1.92 -10.75 4.78
CA VAL A 408 1.69 -12.18 5.01
C VAL A 408 2.47 -12.63 6.23
N THR A 409 1.83 -13.31 7.18
CA THR A 409 2.52 -13.83 8.36
C THR A 409 1.81 -15.04 8.95
N PHE A 410 2.55 -15.91 9.64
CA PHE A 410 1.93 -16.97 10.45
C PHE A 410 1.59 -16.49 11.85
N GLY A 411 0.54 -17.03 12.44
CA GLY A 411 0.09 -16.70 13.79
C GLY A 411 0.93 -17.31 14.92
N TYR A 412 2.10 -17.82 14.63
CA TYR A 412 2.98 -18.47 15.62
C TYR A 412 3.36 -17.53 16.75
N GLY A 413 3.24 -18.02 17.98
CA GLY A 413 3.56 -17.22 19.18
C GLY A 413 2.46 -16.27 19.63
N ALA A 414 1.42 -16.04 18.82
CA ALA A 414 0.28 -15.25 19.24
C ALA A 414 -0.51 -15.96 20.36
N LYS A 415 -1.11 -15.19 21.27
CA LYS A 415 -1.99 -15.72 22.34
C LYS A 415 -3.39 -16.08 21.80
N PHE A 416 -3.42 -16.65 20.61
CA PHE A 416 -4.65 -17.08 19.94
C PHE A 416 -4.91 -18.57 20.18
N PRO A 417 -6.17 -19.05 20.01
CA PRO A 417 -6.46 -20.48 19.97
C PRO A 417 -5.58 -21.21 18.92
N ALA A 418 -5.25 -22.48 19.16
CA ALA A 418 -4.31 -23.26 18.33
C ALA A 418 -4.63 -23.23 16.83
N LYS A 419 -5.92 -23.27 16.45
CA LYS A 419 -6.38 -23.12 15.06
C LYS A 419 -5.79 -21.87 14.40
N TYR A 420 -5.77 -20.76 15.11
CA TYR A 420 -5.35 -19.47 14.61
C TYR A 420 -3.84 -19.21 14.74
N GLN A 421 -3.18 -19.91 15.70
CA GLN A 421 -1.71 -19.88 15.79
C GLN A 421 -1.05 -20.55 14.58
N ASN A 422 -1.68 -21.56 13.99
CA ASN A 422 -1.15 -22.28 12.83
C ASN A 422 -1.68 -21.72 11.48
N ALA A 423 -2.52 -20.70 11.51
CA ALA A 423 -3.02 -20.05 10.30
C ALA A 423 -1.97 -19.15 9.67
N LEU A 424 -1.94 -19.11 8.34
CA LEU A 424 -1.29 -18.06 7.57
C LEU A 424 -2.28 -16.89 7.47
N TYR A 425 -1.89 -15.72 7.93
CA TYR A 425 -2.65 -14.50 7.77
C TYR A 425 -2.22 -13.78 6.50
N ALA A 426 -3.19 -13.36 5.70
CA ALA A 426 -2.97 -12.66 4.44
C ALA A 426 -3.86 -11.42 4.36
N LEU A 427 -3.25 -10.26 4.22
CA LEU A 427 -3.95 -8.98 4.14
C LEU A 427 -4.29 -8.63 2.70
N ASP A 428 -5.50 -8.10 2.52
CA ASP A 428 -6.00 -7.55 1.26
C ASP A 428 -6.37 -6.08 1.45
N TRP A 429 -5.60 -5.21 0.82
CA TRP A 429 -5.78 -3.77 0.92
C TRP A 429 -7.05 -3.28 0.23
N SER A 430 -7.39 -3.82 -0.95
CA SER A 430 -8.54 -3.37 -1.73
C SER A 430 -9.88 -3.56 -1.04
N TRP A 431 -10.00 -4.61 -0.24
CA TRP A 431 -11.25 -4.96 0.44
C TRP A 431 -11.20 -4.78 1.95
N GLY A 432 -10.10 -4.25 2.49
CA GLY A 432 -9.91 -4.09 3.93
C GLY A 432 -10.09 -5.41 4.68
N LYS A 433 -9.49 -6.50 4.18
CA LYS A 433 -9.65 -7.85 4.74
C LYS A 433 -8.33 -8.40 5.26
N LEU A 434 -8.44 -9.14 6.34
CA LEU A 434 -7.42 -10.07 6.81
C LEU A 434 -8.01 -11.47 6.76
N TYR A 435 -7.44 -12.31 5.91
CA TYR A 435 -7.81 -13.72 5.83
C TYR A 435 -6.97 -14.54 6.79
N ALA A 436 -7.60 -15.53 7.45
CA ALA A 436 -6.89 -16.64 8.09
C ALA A 436 -6.96 -17.85 7.14
N ILE A 437 -5.81 -18.26 6.65
CA ILE A 437 -5.65 -19.39 5.72
C ILE A 437 -5.21 -20.60 6.52
N HIS A 438 -6.02 -21.64 6.51
CA HIS A 438 -5.76 -22.90 7.19
C HIS A 438 -5.14 -23.89 6.21
N LEU A 439 -3.84 -24.06 6.32
CA LEU A 439 -3.06 -24.98 5.50
C LEU A 439 -3.12 -26.39 6.06
N LYS A 440 -3.19 -27.35 5.15
CA LYS A 440 -3.13 -28.78 5.48
C LYS A 440 -2.23 -29.48 4.49
N LEU A 441 -1.15 -30.11 4.98
CA LEU A 441 -0.27 -30.92 4.15
C LEU A 441 -1.07 -32.08 3.53
N ASP A 442 -0.92 -32.29 2.24
CA ASP A 442 -1.46 -33.44 1.55
C ASP A 442 -0.59 -34.67 1.89
N PRO A 443 -1.14 -35.74 2.48
CA PRO A 443 -0.35 -36.89 2.88
C PRO A 443 0.25 -37.67 1.70
N ASN A 444 -0.24 -37.44 0.47
CA ASN A 444 0.19 -38.13 -0.74
C ASN A 444 1.16 -37.32 -1.59
N SER A 445 1.47 -36.09 -1.18
CA SER A 445 2.35 -35.19 -1.89
C SER A 445 3.07 -34.27 -0.90
N SER A 446 4.04 -33.52 -1.38
CA SER A 446 4.71 -32.48 -0.59
C SER A 446 4.02 -31.11 -0.71
N SER A 447 2.79 -31.08 -1.21
CA SER A 447 2.00 -29.86 -1.39
C SER A 447 0.99 -29.68 -0.27
N TYR A 448 0.38 -28.51 -0.23
CA TYR A 448 -0.66 -28.16 0.73
C TYR A 448 -2.00 -27.94 0.04
N THR A 449 -3.06 -28.27 0.75
CA THR A 449 -4.40 -27.76 0.49
C THR A 449 -4.74 -26.68 1.50
N ALA A 450 -5.64 -25.77 1.17
CA ALA A 450 -6.01 -24.69 2.07
C ALA A 450 -7.49 -24.35 2.05
N THR A 451 -7.96 -23.83 3.17
CA THR A 451 -9.26 -23.15 3.29
C THR A 451 -9.04 -21.77 3.88
N LYS A 452 -9.89 -20.81 3.53
CA LYS A 452 -9.83 -19.45 4.06
C LYS A 452 -11.05 -19.11 4.89
N GLU A 453 -10.87 -18.24 5.87
CA GLU A 453 -11.95 -17.52 6.53
C GLU A 453 -11.59 -16.02 6.61
N GLU A 454 -12.59 -15.16 6.61
CA GLU A 454 -12.41 -13.74 6.87
C GLU A 454 -12.21 -13.53 8.37
N PHE A 455 -10.97 -13.29 8.77
CA PHE A 455 -10.60 -13.09 10.18
C PHE A 455 -10.89 -11.68 10.65
N VAL A 456 -10.57 -10.68 9.81
CA VAL A 456 -10.98 -9.29 10.01
C VAL A 456 -11.59 -8.78 8.71
N THR A 457 -12.69 -8.03 8.81
CA THR A 457 -13.31 -7.31 7.71
C THR A 457 -13.80 -5.96 8.21
N GLY A 458 -13.98 -5.05 7.31
CA GLY A 458 -14.45 -3.71 7.64
C GLY A 458 -13.61 -2.73 6.87
N ALA A 459 -14.06 -2.45 5.66
CA ALA A 459 -13.42 -1.47 4.81
C ALA A 459 -13.28 -0.11 5.54
N PRO A 460 -12.19 0.61 5.30
CA PRO A 460 -12.02 1.98 5.72
C PRO A 460 -13.11 2.90 5.16
#